data_dd928c36d63acaaa3b2e6517f1d53a60
#
_entry.id   dd928c36d63acaaa3b2e6517f1d53a60
#
_cell.length_a   1.000
_cell.length_b   1.000
_cell.length_c   1.000
_cell.angle_alpha   90.00
_cell.angle_beta   90.00
_cell.angle_gamma   90.00
#
_symmetry.space_group_name_H-M   'P 1'
#
loop_
_entity.id
_entity.type
_entity.pdbx_description
1 polymer ?
#
loop_
_entity_poly.entity_id
_entity_poly.type
_entity_poly.pdbx_seq_one_letter_code
_entity_poly.pdbx_strand_id
1 'polypeptide(L)'
;MEFSLQIVVRHLEHSDALEARVRKDVAKLLSSHPRMVSCRVTVEELGKHHRQGRQFQVRIDVRTPGKEIVSRRDHHEDVYVALREAFDAMRRQLKDAAKLARGEVKTHPAPRRAEVTRER
;
A
#
# COMPACT_ATOMS: atom_id res chain seq x y z
N MET A 1 -17.01 -12.72 -4.82
CA MET A 1 -16.44 -11.91 -3.77
C MET A 1 -16.21 -10.52 -4.29
N GLU A 2 -16.70 -9.54 -3.59
CA GLU A 2 -16.63 -8.18 -4.07
C GLU A 2 -15.40 -7.47 -3.57
N PHE A 3 -14.74 -6.80 -4.48
CA PHE A 3 -13.62 -5.95 -4.13
C PHE A 3 -14.12 -4.53 -3.88
N SER A 4 -13.61 -3.90 -2.84
CA SER A 4 -14.00 -2.55 -2.47
C SER A 4 -12.82 -1.60 -2.58
N LEU A 5 -13.02 -0.48 -3.26
CA LEU A 5 -12.00 0.56 -3.38
C LEU A 5 -12.50 1.85 -2.75
N GLN A 6 -11.67 2.47 -1.92
CA GLN A 6 -11.95 3.77 -1.35
C GLN A 6 -10.78 4.69 -1.65
N ILE A 7 -11.08 5.86 -2.20
CA ILE A 7 -10.08 6.88 -2.47
C ILE A 7 -10.39 8.08 -1.59
N VAL A 8 -9.44 8.46 -0.74
CA VAL A 8 -9.60 9.57 0.19
C VAL A 8 -8.60 10.65 -0.17
N VAL A 9 -9.09 11.87 -0.37
CA VAL A 9 -8.23 13.00 -0.70
C VAL A 9 -8.42 14.05 0.39
N ARG A 10 -7.32 14.48 0.99
CA ARG A 10 -7.38 15.43 2.12
C ARG A 10 -6.50 16.64 1.85
N HIS A 11 -7.07 17.80 2.09
CA HIS A 11 -6.34 19.07 2.03
C HIS A 11 -5.77 19.40 0.67
N LEU A 12 -6.35 18.86 -0.37
CA LEU A 12 -6.03 19.25 -1.74
C LEU A 12 -7.29 19.12 -2.58
N GLU A 13 -7.31 19.85 -3.68
CA GLU A 13 -8.47 19.86 -4.53
C GLU A 13 -8.65 18.54 -5.24
N HIS A 14 -9.91 18.21 -5.49
CA HIS A 14 -10.25 17.02 -6.26
C HIS A 14 -9.66 17.13 -7.66
N SER A 15 -9.09 16.06 -8.13
CA SER A 15 -8.51 15.99 -9.47
C SER A 15 -8.97 14.71 -10.12
N ASP A 16 -9.68 14.84 -11.24
CA ASP A 16 -10.11 13.66 -12.00
C ASP A 16 -8.91 12.88 -12.51
N ALA A 17 -7.85 13.58 -12.88
CA ALA A 17 -6.63 12.91 -13.35
C ALA A 17 -5.99 12.09 -12.25
N LEU A 18 -5.95 12.63 -11.05
CA LEU A 18 -5.38 11.90 -9.91
C LEU A 18 -6.22 10.67 -9.59
N GLU A 19 -7.52 10.83 -9.56
CA GLU A 19 -8.42 9.71 -9.28
C GLU A 19 -8.28 8.63 -10.35
N ALA A 20 -8.21 9.02 -11.61
CA ALA A 20 -8.05 8.07 -12.70
C ALA A 20 -6.74 7.30 -12.58
N ARG A 21 -5.68 7.99 -12.17
CA ARG A 21 -4.39 7.35 -11.98
C ARG A 21 -4.45 6.31 -10.85
N VAL A 22 -5.10 6.68 -9.74
CA VAL A 22 -5.24 5.76 -8.61
C VAL A 22 -6.04 4.53 -9.04
N ARG A 23 -7.16 4.73 -9.74
CA ARG A 23 -7.97 3.61 -10.19
C ARG A 23 -7.21 2.68 -11.11
N LYS A 24 -6.41 3.24 -12.00
CA LYS A 24 -5.60 2.46 -12.92
C LYS A 24 -4.56 1.62 -12.15
N ASP A 25 -3.90 2.23 -11.20
CA ASP A 25 -2.87 1.53 -10.42
C ASP A 25 -3.50 0.44 -9.55
N VAL A 26 -4.66 0.69 -8.97
CA VAL A 26 -5.38 -0.32 -8.18
C VAL A 26 -5.82 -1.48 -9.08
N ALA A 27 -6.29 -1.18 -10.29
CA ALA A 27 -6.71 -2.23 -11.22
C ALA A 27 -5.55 -3.15 -11.57
N LYS A 28 -4.36 -2.58 -11.79
CA LYS A 28 -3.18 -3.39 -12.04
C LYS A 28 -2.82 -4.25 -10.85
N LEU A 29 -2.92 -3.69 -9.66
CA LEU A 29 -2.62 -4.41 -8.44
C LEU A 29 -3.58 -5.58 -8.27
N LEU A 30 -4.88 -5.33 -8.47
CA LEU A 30 -5.91 -6.36 -8.34
C LEU A 30 -5.72 -7.46 -9.37
N SER A 31 -5.31 -7.11 -10.58
CA SER A 31 -5.05 -8.07 -11.63
C SER A 31 -3.96 -9.07 -11.22
N SER A 32 -2.93 -8.57 -10.56
CA SER A 32 -1.83 -9.42 -10.09
C SER A 32 -2.15 -10.14 -8.78
N HIS A 33 -3.07 -9.58 -8.00
CA HIS A 33 -3.40 -10.12 -6.68
C HIS A 33 -4.92 -10.17 -6.52
N PRO A 34 -5.58 -11.10 -7.22
CA PRO A 34 -7.04 -11.12 -7.26
C PRO A 34 -7.71 -11.48 -5.94
N ARG A 35 -6.93 -11.90 -4.94
CA ARG A 35 -7.50 -12.20 -3.64
C ARG A 35 -7.65 -10.97 -2.74
N MET A 36 -7.25 -9.81 -3.22
CA MET A 36 -7.46 -8.58 -2.45
C MET A 36 -8.95 -8.38 -2.19
N VAL A 37 -9.28 -8.06 -0.95
CA VAL A 37 -10.65 -7.82 -0.52
C VAL A 37 -10.99 -6.34 -0.63
N SER A 38 -10.05 -5.48 -0.26
CA SER A 38 -10.28 -4.04 -0.32
C SER A 38 -8.96 -3.30 -0.43
N CYS A 39 -9.07 -2.06 -0.91
CA CYS A 39 -7.93 -1.16 -1.00
C CYS A 39 -8.41 0.24 -0.68
N ARG A 40 -7.70 0.91 0.22
CA ARG A 40 -7.94 2.32 0.49
C ARG A 40 -6.69 3.09 0.13
N VAL A 41 -6.82 4.10 -0.71
CA VAL A 41 -5.71 4.98 -1.07
C VAL A 41 -6.03 6.36 -0.51
N THR A 42 -5.15 6.85 0.36
CA THR A 42 -5.30 8.17 0.95
C THR A 42 -4.20 9.06 0.42
N VAL A 43 -4.59 10.20 -0.15
CA VAL A 43 -3.66 11.20 -0.66
C VAL A 43 -3.92 12.48 0.11
N GLU A 44 -2.88 13.00 0.71
CA GLU A 44 -3.02 14.18 1.55
C GLU A 44 -1.92 15.18 1.26
N GLU A 45 -2.29 16.45 1.16
CA GLU A 45 -1.29 17.50 1.12
C GLU A 45 -0.97 17.87 2.57
N LEU A 46 0.29 17.76 2.94
CA LEU A 46 0.71 18.03 4.30
C LEU A 46 0.73 19.54 4.55
N GLY A 47 0.68 19.90 5.80
CA GLY A 47 0.55 21.29 6.17
C GLY A 47 1.64 22.16 5.59
N LYS A 48 1.32 23.43 5.52
CA LYS A 48 2.12 24.37 4.77
C LYS A 48 3.24 24.97 5.52
N HIS A 49 4.11 24.23 6.05
CA HIS A 49 5.18 24.85 6.77
C HIS A 49 6.32 25.20 5.90
N HIS A 50 6.25 25.89 5.07
CA HIS A 50 6.63 25.79 3.97
C HIS A 50 7.48 26.62 3.31
N ARG A 51 8.53 26.63 3.80
CA ARG A 51 9.73 26.95 3.11
C ARG A 51 10.09 25.97 2.01
N GLN A 52 9.42 24.82 2.03
CA GLN A 52 9.77 23.75 1.12
C GLN A 52 8.72 23.48 0.06
N GLY A 53 7.73 24.37 -0.01
CA GLY A 53 6.68 24.19 -0.96
C GLY A 53 5.69 23.10 -0.55
N ARG A 54 4.93 22.62 -1.51
CA ARG A 54 3.90 21.63 -1.25
C ARG A 54 4.53 20.26 -1.02
N GLN A 55 3.98 19.56 -0.06
CA GLN A 55 4.41 18.19 0.22
C GLN A 55 3.21 17.30 0.37
N PHE A 56 3.34 16.07 -0.09
CA PHE A 56 2.24 15.14 -0.15
C PHE A 56 2.57 13.86 0.59
N GLN A 57 1.52 13.23 1.10
CA GLN A 57 1.62 11.92 1.70
C GLN A 57 0.66 11.01 0.96
N VAL A 58 1.11 9.81 0.64
CA VAL A 58 0.27 8.78 0.05
C VAL A 58 0.34 7.55 0.94
N ARG A 59 -0.83 7.04 1.31
CA ARG A 59 -0.92 5.83 2.10
C ARG A 59 -1.84 4.85 1.39
N ILE A 60 -1.44 3.61 1.30
CA ILE A 60 -2.23 2.55 0.69
C ILE A 60 -2.44 1.45 1.70
N ASP A 61 -3.71 1.17 2.01
CA ASP A 61 -4.09 0.08 2.89
C ASP A 61 -4.76 -1.00 2.05
N VAL A 62 -4.21 -2.19 2.06
CA VAL A 62 -4.78 -3.32 1.32
C VAL A 62 -5.14 -4.40 2.32
N ARG A 63 -6.32 -4.98 2.10
CA ARG A 63 -6.76 -6.11 2.90
C ARG A 63 -6.85 -7.34 2.02
N THR A 64 -6.21 -8.41 2.45
CA THR A 64 -6.34 -9.74 1.86
C THR A 64 -6.88 -10.65 2.94
N PRO A 65 -7.34 -11.87 2.61
CA PRO A 65 -7.86 -12.75 3.65
C PRO A 65 -6.81 -12.96 4.74
N GLY A 66 -7.20 -12.59 5.97
CA GLY A 66 -6.35 -12.79 7.14
C GLY A 66 -5.21 -11.83 7.30
N LYS A 67 -5.11 -10.78 6.47
CA LYS A 67 -3.96 -9.91 6.53
C LYS A 67 -4.26 -8.49 6.07
N GLU A 68 -3.59 -7.55 6.69
CA GLU A 68 -3.67 -6.15 6.31
C GLU A 68 -2.25 -5.67 5.99
N ILE A 69 -2.09 -4.99 4.87
CA ILE A 69 -0.79 -4.54 4.41
C ILE A 69 -0.86 -3.05 4.11
N VAL A 70 0.12 -2.29 4.58
CA VAL A 70 0.14 -0.84 4.43
C VAL A 70 1.44 -0.41 3.79
N SER A 71 1.36 0.51 2.84
CA SER A 71 2.55 1.22 2.35
C SER A 71 2.30 2.71 2.47
N ARG A 72 3.39 3.46 2.59
CA ARG A 72 3.30 4.89 2.83
C ARG A 72 4.49 5.62 2.24
N ARG A 73 4.23 6.80 1.67
CA ARG A 73 5.29 7.71 1.24
C ARG A 73 4.94 9.11 1.73
N ASP A 74 5.83 9.68 2.51
CA ASP A 74 5.62 10.98 3.15
C ASP A 74 6.56 12.02 2.56
N HIS A 75 6.14 13.29 2.67
CA HIS A 75 7.01 14.42 2.38
C HIS A 75 7.57 14.45 0.96
N HIS A 76 6.77 14.04 -0.01
CA HIS A 76 7.19 14.10 -1.39
C HIS A 76 6.61 15.33 -2.07
N GLU A 77 7.42 15.98 -2.91
CA GLU A 77 7.00 17.19 -3.60
C GLU A 77 6.05 16.92 -4.75
N ASP A 78 6.11 15.73 -5.31
CA ASP A 78 5.30 15.37 -6.47
C ASP A 78 4.37 14.22 -6.09
N VAL A 79 3.06 14.50 -6.13
CA VAL A 79 2.08 13.53 -5.70
C VAL A 79 2.07 12.28 -6.59
N TYR A 80 2.36 12.44 -7.88
CA TYR A 80 2.37 11.28 -8.79
C TYR A 80 3.57 10.38 -8.54
N VAL A 81 4.70 10.97 -8.18
CA VAL A 81 5.87 10.17 -7.81
C VAL A 81 5.61 9.46 -6.50
N ALA A 82 5.00 10.16 -5.53
CA ALA A 82 4.65 9.52 -4.25
C ALA A 82 3.71 8.35 -4.46
N LEU A 83 2.72 8.51 -5.35
CA LEU A 83 1.81 7.42 -5.71
C LEU A 83 2.56 6.24 -6.28
N ARG A 84 3.43 6.50 -7.26
CA ARG A 84 4.19 5.43 -7.89
C ARG A 84 5.02 4.66 -6.88
N GLU A 85 5.70 5.38 -5.99
CA GLU A 85 6.53 4.74 -4.99
C GLU A 85 5.73 3.93 -3.99
N ALA A 86 4.57 4.47 -3.57
CA ALA A 86 3.73 3.75 -2.64
C ALA A 86 3.15 2.48 -3.27
N PHE A 87 2.73 2.54 -4.54
CA PHE A 87 2.23 1.36 -5.24
C PHE A 87 3.34 0.35 -5.51
N ASP A 88 4.54 0.82 -5.84
CA ASP A 88 5.67 -0.09 -6.02
C ASP A 88 5.98 -0.84 -4.73
N ALA A 89 5.98 -0.13 -3.61
CA ALA A 89 6.20 -0.75 -2.31
C ALA A 89 5.10 -1.75 -1.98
N MET A 90 3.84 -1.40 -2.29
CA MET A 90 2.72 -2.30 -2.04
C MET A 90 2.84 -3.56 -2.88
N ARG A 91 3.24 -3.42 -4.15
CA ARG A 91 3.43 -4.60 -5.01
C ARG A 91 4.46 -5.55 -4.42
N ARG A 92 5.57 -5.01 -3.93
CA ARG A 92 6.60 -5.85 -3.32
C ARG A 92 6.09 -6.55 -2.08
N GLN A 93 5.36 -5.83 -1.24
CA GLN A 93 4.83 -6.42 -0.01
C GLN A 93 3.79 -7.50 -0.30
N LEU A 94 2.94 -7.29 -1.30
CA LEU A 94 1.96 -8.29 -1.67
C LEU A 94 2.61 -9.52 -2.26
N LYS A 95 3.64 -9.31 -3.07
CA LYS A 95 4.39 -10.43 -3.65
C LYS A 95 5.06 -11.24 -2.57
N ASP A 96 5.68 -10.58 -1.60
CA ASP A 96 6.33 -11.27 -0.48
C ASP A 96 5.30 -12.02 0.37
N ALA A 97 4.16 -11.40 0.64
CA ALA A 97 3.10 -12.06 1.41
C ALA A 97 2.57 -13.29 0.69
N ALA A 98 2.43 -13.22 -0.64
CA ALA A 98 1.97 -14.36 -1.42
C ALA A 98 2.98 -15.49 -1.39
N LYS A 99 4.27 -15.17 -1.46
CA LYS A 99 5.31 -16.19 -1.38
C LYS A 99 5.31 -16.88 -0.03
N LEU A 100 5.15 -16.12 1.04
CA LEU A 100 5.07 -16.71 2.39
C LEU A 100 3.87 -17.61 2.51
N ALA A 101 2.73 -17.20 1.97
CA ALA A 101 1.52 -18.01 2.03
C ALA A 101 1.67 -19.33 1.28
N ARG A 102 2.49 -19.34 0.21
CA ARG A 102 2.74 -20.56 -0.55
C ARG A 102 3.89 -21.39 0.00
N GLY A 103 4.59 -20.87 1.04
CA GLY A 103 5.73 -21.56 1.60
C GLY A 103 6.96 -21.51 0.73
N GLU A 104 7.02 -20.59 -0.21
CA GLU A 104 8.18 -20.48 -1.10
C GLU A 104 9.37 -19.82 -0.46
N VAL A 105 9.14 -19.04 0.58
CA VAL A 105 10.21 -18.40 1.31
C VAL A 105 10.44 -19.16 2.58
N LYS A 106 11.64 -19.69 2.74
CA LYS A 106 11.96 -20.36 3.98
C LYS A 106 12.20 -19.31 5.02
N THR A 107 11.25 -19.18 5.91
CA THR A 107 11.49 -18.39 7.08
C THR A 107 12.52 -19.15 7.89
N HIS A 108 13.47 -18.47 8.40
CA HIS A 108 14.43 -19.08 9.29
C HIS A 108 13.66 -19.45 10.52
N PRO A 109 13.70 -20.69 10.83
CA PRO A 109 12.96 -21.12 11.99
C PRO A 109 13.53 -20.54 13.22
N ALA A 110 13.83 -20.46 13.04
CA ALA A 110 13.89 -20.22 13.81
C ALA A 110 14.07 -20.38 14.43
N PRO A 111 14.37 -20.55 14.63
CA PRO A 111 14.20 -20.65 14.99
C PRO A 111 13.70 -20.94 15.40
N ARG A 112 13.82 -21.10 15.79
CA ARG A 112 12.87 -21.39 15.92
C ARG A 112 12.30 -21.40 16.28
N ARG A 113 12.60 -21.54 16.72
CA ARG A 113 11.71 -21.57 16.87
C ARG A 113 11.29 -21.39 17.10
N ALA A 114 11.74 -21.63 17.46
CA ALA A 114 10.97 -21.57 17.47
C ALA A 114 10.69 -21.39 17.85
N GLU A 115 10.99 -21.47 18.24
CA GLU A 115 10.40 -21.40 18.45
C GLU A 115 10.00 -21.02 18.78
N VAL A 116 10.48 -21.40 19.27
CA VAL A 116 9.81 -21.13 19.49
C VAL A 116 9.39 -20.81 20.01
N THR A 117 9.73 -20.98 20.41
CA THR A 117 9.01 -20.77 20.78
C THR A 117 8.61 -20.55 21.32
N ARG A 118 8.84 -20.81 21.60
CA ARG A 118 8.20 -20.71 22.03
C ARG A 118 7.86 -20.50 22.65
N GLU A 119 8.38 -20.82 22.75
CA GLU A 119 7.80 -20.70 23.11
C GLU A 119 7.52 -20.51 23.52
N ARG A 120 7.91 -20.88 23.90
CA ARG A 120 7.42 -20.77 24.21
C ARG A 120 7.13 -20.41 24.48
#